data_c81ef1f09941bc6fee436009d4e8ea72
#
_entry.id   c81ef1f09941bc6fee436009d4e8ea72
#
_cell.length_a   1.000
_cell.length_b   1.000
_cell.length_c   1.000
_cell.angle_alpha   90.00
_cell.angle_beta   90.00
_cell.angle_gamma   90.00
#
_symmetry.space_group_name_H-M   'P 1'
#
loop_
_entity.id
_entity.type
_entity.pdbx_description
1 polymer ?
#
loop_
_entity_poly.entity_id
_entity_poly.type
_entity_poly.pdbx_seq_one_letter_code
_entity_poly.pdbx_strand_id
1 'polypeptide(L)'
;MGKFSKQISEANRAFIAKQHMYFVATAPLSKEGRVNLSPKGLDSFKVISDTQVGYMDLVSSGNETSAHTLENGRITIMFCSYDDKPQILRLYGKGLSLIHI
;
A
#
# COMPACT_ATOMS: atom_id res chain seq x y z
N MET A 1 9.52 -18.43 4.16
CA MET A 1 10.17 -17.70 3.09
C MET A 1 9.14 -17.15 2.11
N GLY A 2 9.29 -15.91 1.71
CA GLY A 2 8.35 -15.26 0.84
C GLY A 2 8.43 -15.70 -0.61
N LYS A 3 7.34 -15.56 -1.33
CA LYS A 3 7.27 -15.78 -2.76
C LYS A 3 7.01 -14.46 -3.46
N PHE A 4 7.65 -14.25 -4.60
CA PHE A 4 7.40 -13.08 -5.43
C PHE A 4 6.55 -13.45 -6.63
N SER A 5 5.62 -12.58 -6.96
CA SER A 5 4.79 -12.69 -8.14
C SER A 5 4.61 -11.31 -8.74
N LYS A 6 4.50 -11.24 -10.06
CA LYS A 6 4.24 -9.97 -10.74
C LYS A 6 2.78 -9.60 -10.78
N GLN A 7 1.91 -10.49 -10.32
CA GLN A 7 0.47 -10.29 -10.37
C GLN A 7 -0.15 -10.64 -9.03
N ILE A 8 -1.27 -10.00 -8.74
CA ILE A 8 -2.05 -10.28 -7.54
C ILE A 8 -2.93 -11.50 -7.87
N SER A 9 -2.65 -12.60 -7.18
CA SER A 9 -3.44 -13.83 -7.38
C SER A 9 -4.82 -13.69 -6.77
N GLU A 10 -5.73 -14.61 -7.13
CA GLU A 10 -7.03 -14.65 -6.52
C GLU A 10 -6.97 -14.92 -5.02
N ALA A 11 -6.03 -15.76 -4.61
CA ALA A 11 -5.83 -16.03 -3.19
C ALA A 11 -5.38 -14.77 -2.45
N ASN A 12 -4.47 -13.99 -3.04
CA ASN A 12 -4.03 -12.74 -2.45
C ASN A 12 -5.14 -11.71 -2.45
N ARG A 13 -5.94 -11.65 -3.50
CA ARG A 13 -7.09 -10.76 -3.55
C ARG A 13 -8.09 -11.09 -2.44
N ALA A 14 -8.36 -12.36 -2.22
CA ALA A 14 -9.25 -12.80 -1.15
C ALA A 14 -8.67 -12.46 0.23
N PHE A 15 -7.36 -12.62 0.39
CA PHE A 15 -6.70 -12.26 1.64
C PHE A 15 -6.83 -10.75 1.92
N ILE A 16 -6.59 -9.93 0.92
CA ILE A 16 -6.73 -8.47 1.03
C ILE A 16 -8.15 -8.11 1.48
N ALA A 17 -9.16 -8.73 0.88
CA ALA A 17 -10.55 -8.42 1.17
C ALA A 17 -10.96 -8.73 2.61
N LYS A 18 -10.23 -9.60 3.30
CA LYS A 18 -10.51 -9.96 4.69
C LYS A 18 -9.86 -9.03 5.70
N GLN A 19 -8.94 -8.19 5.28
CA GLN A 19 -8.21 -7.36 6.23
C GLN A 19 -8.97 -6.09 6.52
N HIS A 20 -8.88 -5.61 7.76
CA HIS A 20 -9.57 -4.40 8.20
C HIS A 20 -8.68 -3.17 8.11
N MET A 21 -7.40 -3.37 7.98
CA MET A 21 -6.47 -2.26 7.82
C MET A 21 -5.25 -2.71 7.02
N TYR A 22 -4.54 -1.75 6.49
CA TYR A 22 -3.30 -1.98 5.78
C TYR A 22 -2.35 -0.82 6.09
N PHE A 23 -1.07 -1.01 5.74
CA PHE A 23 -0.04 -0.01 5.98
C PHE A 23 0.56 0.43 4.67
N VAL A 24 0.79 1.72 4.55
CA VAL A 24 1.44 2.30 3.37
C VAL A 24 2.76 2.89 3.81
N ALA A 25 3.84 2.47 3.15
CA ALA A 25 5.18 2.96 3.40
C ALA A 25 5.73 3.64 2.16
N THR A 26 6.29 4.82 2.34
CA THR A 26 7.01 5.54 1.30
C THR A 26 8.28 6.12 1.90
N ALA A 27 9.24 6.44 1.05
CA ALA A 27 10.51 6.98 1.51
C ALA A 27 11.00 8.06 0.53
N PRO A 28 11.66 9.10 1.05
CA PRO A 28 12.24 10.12 0.19
C PRO A 28 13.57 9.64 -0.40
N LEU A 29 14.08 10.36 -1.38
CA LEU A 29 15.41 10.11 -1.92
C LEU A 29 16.51 10.60 -0.96
N SER A 30 16.24 11.64 -0.22
CA SER A 30 17.20 12.23 0.69
C SER A 30 17.49 11.33 1.87
N LYS A 31 18.76 11.21 2.23
CA LYS A 31 19.20 10.47 3.42
C LYS A 31 18.69 11.09 4.71
N GLU A 32 18.41 12.39 4.69
CA GLU A 32 17.94 13.11 5.86
C GLU A 32 16.42 13.08 5.99
N GLY A 33 15.72 12.63 4.96
CA GLY A 33 14.28 12.52 5.00
C GLY A 33 13.84 11.30 5.79
N ARG A 34 12.59 11.32 6.21
CA ARG A 34 12.04 10.25 7.03
C ARG A 34 11.23 9.28 6.18
N VAL A 35 11.32 8.01 6.52
CA VAL A 35 10.43 7.01 5.97
C VAL A 35 9.04 7.26 6.54
N ASN A 36 8.05 7.29 5.67
CA ASN A 36 6.66 7.41 6.09
C ASN A 36 6.04 6.03 6.20
N LEU A 37 5.30 5.79 7.26
CA LEU A 37 4.55 4.57 7.47
C LEU A 37 3.20 4.94 8.07
N SER A 38 2.12 4.65 7.35
CA SER A 38 0.77 5.06 7.76
C SER A 38 -0.19 3.89 7.75
N PRO A 39 -0.99 3.72 8.81
CA PRO A 39 -2.10 2.78 8.77
C PRO A 39 -3.29 3.38 8.02
N LYS A 40 -4.00 2.55 7.28
CA LYS A 40 -5.18 2.96 6.52
C LYS A 40 -6.31 1.99 6.75
N GLY A 41 -7.53 2.48 6.64
CA GLY A 41 -8.71 1.66 6.80
C GLY A 41 -9.12 0.96 5.51
N LEU A 42 -9.79 -0.15 5.66
CA LEU A 42 -10.12 -1.05 4.58
C LEU A 42 -11.02 -0.45 3.50
N ASP A 43 -12.00 0.34 3.89
CA ASP A 43 -12.98 0.90 2.95
C ASP A 43 -12.34 1.83 1.92
N SER A 44 -11.09 2.21 2.15
CA SER A 44 -10.37 3.08 1.24
C SER A 44 -9.57 2.35 0.18
N PHE A 45 -9.51 1.01 0.21
CA PHE A 45 -8.65 0.23 -0.67
C PHE A 45 -9.44 -0.56 -1.71
N LYS A 46 -8.90 -0.61 -2.93
CA LYS A 46 -9.53 -1.35 -4.00
C LYS A 46 -8.48 -2.02 -4.89
N VAL A 47 -8.70 -3.29 -5.21
CA VAL A 47 -7.92 -3.98 -6.23
C VAL A 47 -8.59 -3.70 -7.57
N ILE A 48 -7.91 -2.97 -8.44
CA ILE A 48 -8.45 -2.57 -9.74
C ILE A 48 -8.25 -3.68 -10.76
N SER A 49 -7.08 -4.29 -10.77
CA SER A 49 -6.75 -5.40 -11.65
C SER A 49 -5.69 -6.26 -10.96
N ASP A 50 -5.18 -7.28 -11.64
CA ASP A 50 -4.14 -8.13 -11.07
C ASP A 50 -2.77 -7.42 -10.96
N THR A 51 -2.65 -6.21 -11.53
CA THR A 51 -1.42 -5.43 -11.47
C THR A 51 -1.62 -4.01 -10.97
N GLN A 52 -2.85 -3.65 -10.60
CA GLN A 52 -3.14 -2.28 -10.16
C GLN A 52 -4.05 -2.28 -8.94
N VAL A 53 -3.73 -1.43 -8.01
CA VAL A 53 -4.56 -1.18 -6.83
C VAL A 53 -4.70 0.32 -6.64
N GLY A 54 -5.70 0.71 -5.88
CA GLY A 54 -5.91 2.11 -5.53
C GLY A 54 -6.37 2.24 -4.10
N TYR A 55 -6.08 3.35 -3.48
CA TYR A 55 -6.67 3.67 -2.20
C TYR A 55 -6.93 5.17 -2.11
N MET A 56 -7.91 5.50 -1.29
CA MET A 56 -8.30 6.87 -1.07
C MET A 56 -7.65 7.37 0.21
N ASP A 57 -6.96 8.48 0.11
CA ASP A 57 -6.32 9.09 1.26
C ASP A 57 -7.23 10.21 1.77
N LEU A 58 -7.96 9.90 2.83
CA LEU A 58 -9.02 10.75 3.32
C LEU A 58 -8.59 11.80 4.34
N VAL A 59 -7.35 11.75 4.79
CA VAL A 59 -6.94 12.57 5.92
C VAL A 59 -5.57 13.19 5.70
N SER A 60 -5.32 14.24 6.41
CA SER A 60 -4.14 15.08 6.37
C SER A 60 -2.80 14.37 6.53
N SER A 61 -2.77 13.13 6.98
CA SER A 61 -1.53 12.37 7.10
C SER A 61 -0.94 11.96 5.75
N GLY A 62 -1.63 12.24 4.65
CA GLY A 62 -1.21 11.83 3.32
C GLY A 62 -0.15 12.67 2.66
N ASN A 63 0.22 13.80 3.24
CA ASN A 63 1.15 14.72 2.59
C ASN A 63 2.53 14.12 2.33
N GLU A 64 3.05 13.35 3.26
CA GLU A 64 4.36 12.73 3.08
C GLU A 64 4.33 11.67 1.99
N THR A 65 3.26 10.87 1.95
CA THR A 65 3.11 9.87 0.89
C THR A 65 3.04 10.53 -0.47
N SER A 66 2.26 11.59 -0.62
CA SER A 66 2.16 12.33 -1.87
C SER A 66 3.50 12.92 -2.28
N ALA A 67 4.21 13.52 -1.35
CA ALA A 67 5.51 14.11 -1.64
C ALA A 67 6.52 13.06 -2.10
N HIS A 68 6.57 11.92 -1.41
CA HIS A 68 7.50 10.85 -1.76
C HIS A 68 7.17 10.23 -3.11
N THR A 69 5.89 10.02 -3.40
CA THR A 69 5.49 9.43 -4.69
C THR A 69 5.73 10.38 -5.85
N LEU A 70 5.57 11.67 -5.64
CA LEU A 70 5.94 12.67 -6.65
C LEU A 70 7.45 12.67 -6.91
N GLU A 71 8.25 12.46 -5.88
CA GLU A 71 9.69 12.49 -5.99
C GLU A 71 10.27 11.24 -6.66
N ASN A 72 9.80 10.05 -6.27
CA ASN A 72 10.44 8.81 -6.71
C ASN A 72 9.48 7.69 -7.07
N GLY A 73 8.21 7.82 -6.78
CA GLY A 73 7.20 6.84 -7.14
C GLY A 73 7.19 5.57 -6.30
N ARG A 74 8.16 5.37 -5.41
CA ARG A 74 8.24 4.12 -4.65
C ARG A 74 7.17 4.06 -3.58
N ILE A 75 6.46 2.93 -3.53
CA ILE A 75 5.44 2.71 -2.52
C ILE A 75 5.39 1.23 -2.18
N THR A 76 5.17 0.93 -0.91
CA THR A 76 4.94 -0.42 -0.43
C THR A 76 3.67 -0.43 0.40
N ILE A 77 2.80 -1.38 0.11
CA ILE A 77 1.56 -1.56 0.86
C ILE A 77 1.61 -2.93 1.50
N MET A 78 1.33 -3.00 2.80
CA MET A 78 1.40 -4.26 3.54
C MET A 78 0.07 -4.58 4.17
N PHE A 79 -0.35 -5.82 3.97
CA PHE A 79 -1.48 -6.43 4.66
C PHE A 79 -0.95 -7.54 5.54
N CYS A 80 -1.48 -7.66 6.74
CA CYS A 80 -1.09 -8.75 7.64
C CYS A 80 -2.29 -9.20 8.45
N SER A 81 -2.29 -10.47 8.81
CA SER A 81 -3.33 -11.04 9.64
C SER A 81 -2.71 -11.62 10.91
N TYR A 82 -3.51 -11.64 11.97
CA TYR A 82 -3.10 -12.18 13.27
C TYR A 82 -4.03 -13.30 13.74
N ASP A 83 -4.72 -13.92 12.78
CA ASP A 83 -5.62 -15.03 13.08
C ASP A 83 -4.85 -16.35 13.19
N ASP A 84 -5.58 -17.47 13.13
CA ASP A 84 -5.00 -18.80 13.28
C ASP A 84 -3.90 -19.11 12.26
N LYS A 85 -3.92 -18.44 11.12
CA LYS A 85 -2.91 -18.59 10.08
C LYS A 85 -2.35 -17.22 9.73
N PRO A 86 -1.42 -16.72 10.54
CA PRO A 86 -0.87 -15.39 10.28
C PRO A 86 -0.17 -15.34 8.93
N GLN A 87 -0.48 -14.31 8.17
CA GLN A 87 0.08 -14.10 6.84
C GLN A 87 0.47 -12.63 6.67
N ILE A 88 1.47 -12.41 5.83
CA ILE A 88 1.90 -11.07 5.47
C ILE A 88 1.96 -11.02 3.94
N LEU A 89 1.32 -9.99 3.40
CA LEU A 89 1.37 -9.72 1.96
C LEU A 89 1.88 -8.30 1.75
N ARG A 90 2.90 -8.14 0.92
CA ARG A 90 3.42 -6.84 0.55
C ARG A 90 3.24 -6.61 -0.94
N LEU A 91 2.75 -5.42 -1.27
CA LEU A 91 2.65 -4.98 -2.66
C LEU A 91 3.71 -3.89 -2.86
N TYR A 92 4.65 -4.16 -3.76
CA TYR A 92 5.68 -3.19 -4.11
C TYR A 92 5.34 -2.61 -5.47
N GLY A 93 5.39 -1.30 -5.60
CA GLY A 93 5.02 -0.71 -6.87
C GLY A 93 5.37 0.76 -6.98
N LYS A 94 4.79 1.37 -7.99
CA LYS A 94 4.88 2.80 -8.21
C LYS A 94 3.57 3.45 -7.87
N GLY A 95 3.65 4.50 -7.09
CA GLY A 95 2.48 5.27 -6.72
C GLY A 95 2.29 6.47 -7.61
N LEU A 96 1.05 6.69 -8.02
CA LEU A 96 0.63 7.91 -8.70
C LEU A 96 -0.42 8.57 -7.83
N SER A 97 -0.21 9.83 -7.54
CA SER A 97 -1.20 10.59 -6.79
C SER A 97 -2.12 11.29 -7.78
N LEU A 98 -3.39 10.94 -7.72
CA LEU A 98 -4.41 11.59 -8.53
C LEU A 98 -5.25 12.48 -7.61
N ILE A 99 -5.10 13.77 -7.76
CA ILE A 99 -5.90 14.72 -7.02
C ILE A 99 -6.95 15.26 -7.98
N HIS A 100 -8.18 14.95 -7.67
CA HIS A 100 -9.31 15.46 -8.43
C HIS A 100 -10.00 16.53 -7.60
N ILE A 101 -10.07 17.66 -8.15
CA ILE A 101 -10.76 18.76 -7.53
C ILE A 101 -12.00 19.07 -8.35
#